data_0c7c216dd345bcda70df402662fe0eb1
#
_entry.id   0c7c216dd345bcda70df402662fe0eb1
#
_cell.length_a   1.000
_cell.length_b   1.000
_cell.length_c   1.000
_cell.angle_alpha   90.00
_cell.angle_beta   90.00
_cell.angle_gamma   90.00
#
_symmetry.space_group_name_H-M   'P 1'
#
loop_
_entity.id
_entity.type
_entity.pdbx_description
1 polymer ?
#
loop_
_entity_poly.entity_id
_entity_poly.type
_entity_poly.pdbx_seq_one_letter_code
_entity_poly.pdbx_strand_id
1 'polypeptide(L)' 'MRPETRKSMEMLFSAKWNLPKAAKHANLTNKEMKITFNEYCAFHA' A
#
# COMPACT_ATOMS: atom_id res chain seq x y z
N MET A 1 4.48 11.30 0.04
CA MET A 1 3.43 10.26 -0.02
C MET A 1 2.14 10.84 0.53
N ARG A 2 1.04 10.57 -0.14
CA ARG A 2 -0.26 11.08 0.31
C ARG A 2 -0.74 10.33 1.55
N PRO A 3 -1.52 10.98 2.42
CA PRO A 3 -2.02 10.31 3.64
C PRO A 3 -2.79 9.02 3.34
N GLU A 4 -3.60 9.01 2.28
CA GLU A 4 -4.37 7.81 1.91
C GLU A 4 -3.43 6.67 1.51
N THR A 5 -2.39 6.98 0.74
CA THR A 5 -1.42 5.99 0.31
C THR A 5 -0.67 5.43 1.51
N ARG A 6 -0.26 6.32 2.41
CA ARG A 6 0.45 5.91 3.62
C ARG A 6 -0.42 5.01 4.49
N LYS A 7 -1.68 5.37 4.67
CA LYS A 7 -2.62 4.55 5.43
C LYS A 7 -2.76 3.16 4.81
N SER A 8 -2.91 3.12 3.48
CA SER A 8 -3.00 1.85 2.76
C SER A 8 -1.75 1.00 2.94
N MET A 9 -0.57 1.63 2.91
CA MET A 9 0.68 0.91 3.14
C MET A 9 0.73 0.32 4.54
N GLU A 10 0.36 1.11 5.54
CA GLU A 10 0.37 0.65 6.92
C GLU A 10 -0.59 -0.53 7.13
N MET A 11 -1.79 -0.42 6.59
CA MET A 11 -2.79 -1.49 6.73
C MET A 11 -2.37 -2.75 5.98
N LEU A 12 -1.74 -2.58 4.83
CA LEU A 12 -1.25 -3.71 4.06
C LEU A 12 -0.06 -4.37 4.75
N PHE A 13 0.84 -3.57 5.30
CA PHE A 13 2.02 -4.07 6.02
C PHE A 13 1.60 -4.84 7.28
N SER A 14 0.53 -4.38 7.93
CA SER A 14 -0.02 -5.05 9.12
C SER A 14 -0.91 -6.24 8.76
N ALA A 15 -1.10 -6.52 7.47
CA ALA A 15 -1.95 -7.60 6.96
C ALA A 15 -3.43 -7.44 7.35
N LYS A 16 -3.87 -6.21 7.62
CA LYS A 16 -5.27 -5.92 7.93
C LYS A 16 -6.10 -5.78 6.67
N TRP A 17 -5.48 -5.35 5.58
CA TRP A 17 -6.13 -5.21 4.27
C TRP A 17 -5.39 -6.07 3.26
N ASN A 18 -6.10 -6.53 2.23
CA ASN A 18 -5.46 -7.19 1.10
C ASN A 18 -5.06 -6.13 0.06
N LEU A 19 -4.28 -6.55 -0.93
CA LEU A 19 -3.76 -5.64 -1.96
C LEU A 19 -4.85 -4.90 -2.72
N PRO A 20 -5.91 -5.55 -3.21
CA PRO A 20 -6.98 -4.85 -3.94
C PRO A 20 -7.66 -3.77 -3.10
N LYS A 21 -7.91 -4.05 -1.85
CA LYS A 21 -8.56 -3.09 -0.96
C LYS A 21 -7.65 -1.88 -0.71
N ALA A 22 -6.38 -2.13 -0.44
CA ALA A 22 -5.42 -1.06 -0.20
C ALA A 22 -5.23 -0.20 -1.45
N ALA A 23 -5.16 -0.83 -2.61
CA ALA A 23 -5.03 -0.11 -3.88
C ALA A 23 -6.25 0.78 -4.14
N LYS A 24 -7.43 0.28 -3.86
CA LYS A 24 -8.66 1.07 -4.03
C LYS A 24 -8.68 2.28 -3.10
N HIS A 25 -8.27 2.09 -1.87
CA HIS A 25 -8.22 3.18 -0.90
C HIS A 25 -7.22 4.25 -1.32
N ALA A 26 -6.08 3.84 -1.86
CA ALA A 26 -5.04 4.76 -2.32
C ALA A 26 -5.31 5.30 -3.72
N ASN A 27 -6.38 4.85 -4.38
CA ASN A 27 -6.73 5.23 -5.74
C ASN A 27 -5.63 4.87 -6.74
N LEU A 28 -5.07 3.68 -6.56
CA LEU A 28 -4.03 3.14 -7.43
C LEU A 28 -4.50 1.84 -8.06
N THR A 29 -3.87 1.45 -9.17
CA THR A 29 -4.12 0.13 -9.72
C THR A 29 -3.41 -0.91 -8.86
N ASN A 30 -3.81 -2.18 -8.98
CA ASN A 30 -3.16 -3.25 -8.22
C ASN A 30 -1.67 -3.31 -8.53
N LYS A 31 -1.30 -3.10 -9.78
CA LYS A 31 0.11 -3.12 -10.20
C LYS A 31 0.89 -1.98 -9.55
N GLU A 32 0.33 -0.77 -9.59
CA GLU A 32 0.98 0.39 -8.98
C GLU A 32 1.11 0.21 -7.47
N MET A 33 0.07 -0.32 -6.85
CA MET A 33 0.07 -0.57 -5.42
C MET A 33 1.14 -1.58 -5.02
N LYS A 34 1.31 -2.62 -5.82
CA LYS A 34 2.32 -3.64 -5.57
C LYS A 34 3.73 -3.04 -5.61
N ILE A 35 3.99 -2.20 -6.61
CA ILE A 35 5.29 -1.54 -6.74
C ILE A 35 5.53 -0.62 -5.55
N THR A 36 4.55 0.20 -5.23
CA THR A 36 4.64 1.14 -4.11
C THR A 36 4.86 0.41 -2.78
N PHE A 37 4.14 -0.69 -2.59
CA PHE A 37 4.28 -1.48 -1.37
C PHE A 37 5.66 -2.13 -1.26
N ASN A 38 6.21 -2.59 -2.38
CA ASN A 38 7.56 -3.15 -2.38
C ASN A 38 8.58 -2.10 -1.93
N GLU A 39 8.44 -0.87 -2.41
CA GLU A 39 9.32 0.23 -1.99
C GLU A 39 9.15 0.54 -0.52
N TYR A 40 7.91 0.54 -0.05
CA TYR A 40 7.62 0.77 1.37
C TYR A 40 8.28 -0.30 2.24
N CYS A 41 8.15 -1.56 1.85
CA CYS A 41 8.76 -2.66 2.59
C CYS A 41 10.29 -2.55 2.62
N ALA A 42 10.89 -2.15 1.50
CA ALA A 42 12.33 -1.96 1.44
C ALA A 42 12.80 -0.87 2.40
N PHE A 43 12.00 0.17 2.58
CA PHE A 43 12.33 1.26 3.49
C PHE A 43 12.21 0.82 4.96
N HIS A 44 11.28 -0.06 5.26
CA HIS A 44 10.98 -0.46 6.64
C HIS A 44 11.49 -1.85 7.00
N ALA A 45 12.23 -2.47 6.11
CA ALA A 45 12.77 -3.81 6.34
C ALA A 45 13.96 -3.82 7.31
#